data_e0956eae6f405a5d5e4b775d87a4f5e5
#
_entry.id   e0956eae6f405a5d5e4b775d87a4f5e5
#
_cell.length_a   1.000
_cell.length_b   1.000
_cell.length_c   1.000
_cell.angle_alpha   90.00
_cell.angle_beta   90.00
_cell.angle_gamma   90.00
#
_symmetry.space_group_name_H-M   'P 1'
#
loop_
_entity.id
_entity.type
_entity.pdbx_description
1 polymer ?
#
loop_
_entity_poly.entity_id
_entity_poly.type
_entity_poly.pdbx_seq_one_letter_code
_entity_poly.pdbx_strand_id
1 'polypeptide(L)'
;YNTAREGGIIALELNEGDELAWVRMTDGSAQMLVATRKGMAIRFKETDVRPMGRGARGVKAITLQEDDEVIGMSTIREGAFVLTVSETGYGRLSNISDYRLQTRGGKGLTNYHVKKYGNVAAIKVVDLDDDIIIISDDGIIIRIQADSIRLCARPSKGVVVMKVKEGSKVVTLARAQHEEQENAEEPAPEEKLAQESVQE
;
A
#
# COMPACT_ATOMS: atom_id res chain seq x y z
N TYR A 1 20.51 -10.53 -7.86
CA TYR A 1 21.93 -10.87 -8.04
C TYR A 1 22.16 -12.32 -7.65
N ASN A 2 22.84 -13.11 -8.48
CA ASN A 2 23.18 -14.48 -8.14
C ASN A 2 24.47 -14.47 -7.32
N THR A 3 24.46 -15.08 -6.11
CA THR A 3 25.64 -15.18 -5.22
C THR A 3 25.61 -16.48 -4.44
N ALA A 4 26.77 -17.11 -4.30
CA ALA A 4 26.99 -18.26 -3.43
C ALA A 4 27.50 -17.86 -2.02
N ARG A 5 27.66 -16.57 -1.72
CA ARG A 5 28.13 -16.07 -0.43
C ARG A 5 27.01 -16.14 0.58
N GLU A 6 27.22 -16.80 1.72
CA GLU A 6 26.24 -16.92 2.82
C GLU A 6 25.82 -15.55 3.40
N GLY A 7 26.73 -14.60 3.50
CA GLY A 7 26.45 -13.22 3.97
C GLY A 7 25.80 -12.32 2.94
N GLY A 8 25.46 -12.81 1.72
CA GLY A 8 24.92 -11.99 0.66
C GLY A 8 25.92 -10.98 0.08
N ILE A 9 25.40 -9.99 -0.63
CA ILE A 9 26.18 -8.91 -1.25
C ILE A 9 25.42 -7.59 -1.12
N ILE A 10 26.17 -6.48 -1.01
CA ILE A 10 25.57 -5.14 -1.06
C ILE A 10 24.98 -4.92 -2.44
N ALA A 11 23.68 -4.61 -2.49
CA ALA A 11 22.94 -4.46 -3.75
C ALA A 11 22.98 -3.03 -4.32
N LEU A 12 23.14 -2.01 -3.47
CA LEU A 12 23.23 -0.59 -3.84
C LEU A 12 23.94 0.20 -2.76
N GLU A 13 24.44 1.40 -3.10
CA GLU A 13 24.92 2.36 -2.10
C GLU A 13 23.78 3.27 -1.67
N LEU A 14 23.66 3.50 -0.36
CA LEU A 14 22.73 4.48 0.22
C LEU A 14 23.49 5.77 0.55
N ASN A 15 22.79 6.92 0.43
CA ASN A 15 23.31 8.16 1.02
C ASN A 15 23.14 8.13 2.54
N GLU A 16 23.85 8.99 3.25
CA GLU A 16 23.68 9.16 4.68
C GLU A 16 22.23 9.57 5.00
N GLY A 17 21.60 8.86 5.92
CA GLY A 17 20.20 9.08 6.30
C GLY A 17 19.13 8.45 5.38
N ASP A 18 19.54 7.82 4.25
CA ASP A 18 18.62 7.09 3.40
C ASP A 18 18.45 5.62 3.85
N GLU A 19 17.29 5.04 3.56
CA GLU A 19 16.95 3.66 3.88
C GLU A 19 16.43 2.93 2.63
N LEU A 20 16.66 1.60 2.59
CA LEU A 20 16.01 0.73 1.60
C LEU A 20 14.56 0.44 2.03
N ALA A 21 13.59 1.15 1.46
CA ALA A 21 12.20 1.04 1.86
C ALA A 21 11.43 -0.07 1.12
N TRP A 22 11.61 -0.19 -0.19
CA TRP A 22 10.86 -1.16 -1.01
C TRP A 22 11.72 -1.77 -2.10
N VAL A 23 11.41 -3.05 -2.39
CA VAL A 23 11.94 -3.78 -3.55
C VAL A 23 10.76 -4.34 -4.34
N ARG A 24 10.80 -4.26 -5.66
CA ARG A 24 9.79 -4.82 -6.56
C ARG A 24 10.48 -5.53 -7.72
N MET A 25 10.00 -6.71 -8.04
CA MET A 25 10.36 -7.40 -9.27
C MET A 25 9.52 -6.82 -10.40
N THR A 26 10.16 -6.56 -11.53
CA THR A 26 9.53 -6.04 -12.76
C THR A 26 10.07 -6.77 -13.98
N ASP A 27 9.38 -6.67 -15.09
CA ASP A 27 9.70 -7.36 -16.35
C ASP A 27 10.34 -6.44 -17.41
N GLY A 28 10.60 -5.19 -17.09
CA GLY A 28 11.13 -4.18 -18.03
C GLY A 28 10.06 -3.36 -18.73
N SER A 29 8.78 -3.64 -18.53
CA SER A 29 7.65 -2.92 -19.15
C SER A 29 6.76 -2.18 -18.13
N ALA A 30 7.02 -2.35 -16.85
CA ALA A 30 6.19 -1.83 -15.77
C ALA A 30 6.15 -0.30 -15.72
N GLN A 31 5.07 0.22 -15.18
CA GLN A 31 4.97 1.62 -14.77
C GLN A 31 4.98 1.69 -13.25
N MET A 32 5.70 2.68 -12.74
CA MET A 32 5.89 2.89 -11.31
C MET A 32 5.07 4.07 -10.84
N LEU A 33 4.46 3.93 -9.68
CA LEU A 33 3.83 5.02 -8.92
C LEU A 33 4.63 5.23 -7.64
N VAL A 34 5.13 6.44 -7.43
CA VAL A 34 5.84 6.84 -6.20
C VAL A 34 5.09 8.02 -5.58
N ALA A 35 4.88 7.98 -4.27
CA ALA A 35 4.17 9.03 -3.56
C ALA A 35 4.89 9.48 -2.29
N THR A 36 4.62 10.73 -1.89
CA THR A 36 5.26 11.37 -0.76
C THR A 36 4.27 11.69 0.37
N ARG A 37 4.79 11.83 1.58
CA ARG A 37 4.04 12.16 2.79
C ARG A 37 3.30 13.48 2.66
N LYS A 38 3.91 14.49 2.01
CA LYS A 38 3.27 15.78 1.73
C LYS A 38 2.31 15.77 0.54
N GLY A 39 1.90 14.58 0.11
CA GLY A 39 0.77 14.38 -0.80
C GLY A 39 1.07 14.60 -2.27
N MET A 40 2.33 14.49 -2.69
CA MET A 40 2.69 14.46 -4.10
C MET A 40 2.77 13.01 -4.59
N ALA A 41 2.54 12.79 -5.89
CA ALA A 41 2.74 11.49 -6.53
C ALA A 41 3.24 11.66 -7.96
N ILE A 42 4.05 10.72 -8.42
CA ILE A 42 4.55 10.67 -9.78
C ILE A 42 4.40 9.26 -10.36
N ARG A 43 3.93 9.18 -11.60
CA ARG A 43 3.85 7.94 -12.38
C ARG A 43 4.79 8.05 -13.56
N PHE A 44 5.69 7.07 -13.71
CA PHE A 44 6.68 7.02 -14.78
C PHE A 44 6.90 5.60 -15.28
N LYS A 45 7.53 5.44 -16.45
CA LYS A 45 7.88 4.12 -16.97
C LYS A 45 9.16 3.62 -16.30
N GLU A 46 9.21 2.33 -16.01
CA GLU A 46 10.43 1.66 -15.55
C GLU A 46 11.59 1.89 -16.50
N THR A 47 11.35 1.95 -17.82
CA THR A 47 12.36 2.22 -18.84
C THR A 47 13.03 3.60 -18.74
N ASP A 48 12.45 4.54 -17.98
CA ASP A 48 13.10 5.82 -17.65
C ASP A 48 14.25 5.64 -16.65
N VAL A 49 14.35 4.45 -16.03
CA VAL A 49 15.42 4.08 -15.10
C VAL A 49 16.37 3.13 -15.81
N ARG A 50 17.57 3.60 -16.12
CA ARG A 50 18.59 2.74 -16.73
C ARG A 50 19.02 1.62 -15.76
N PRO A 51 19.30 0.41 -16.24
CA PRO A 51 19.93 -0.62 -15.42
C PRO A 51 21.27 -0.14 -14.85
N MET A 52 21.50 -0.39 -13.57
CA MET A 52 22.70 0.07 -12.85
C MET A 52 23.34 -1.08 -12.06
N GLY A 53 24.66 -1.02 -11.91
CA GLY A 53 25.41 -1.94 -11.09
C GLY A 53 25.23 -1.68 -9.59
N ARG A 54 25.74 -2.59 -8.77
CA ARG A 54 25.62 -2.56 -7.29
C ARG A 54 26.26 -1.34 -6.61
N GLY A 55 27.31 -0.76 -7.19
CA GLY A 55 27.97 0.46 -6.67
C GLY A 55 27.24 1.75 -7.01
N ALA A 56 26.02 1.69 -7.57
CA ALA A 56 25.25 2.86 -7.90
C ALA A 56 24.29 3.25 -6.76
N ARG A 57 24.14 4.57 -6.58
CA ARG A 57 23.16 5.16 -5.63
C ARG A 57 21.76 5.30 -6.20
N GLY A 58 21.58 4.93 -7.48
CA GLY A 58 20.29 5.05 -8.14
C GLY A 58 20.07 6.39 -8.83
N VAL A 59 18.81 6.68 -9.14
CA VAL A 59 18.37 7.92 -9.79
C VAL A 59 17.12 8.46 -9.09
N LYS A 60 16.99 9.78 -9.12
CA LYS A 60 15.84 10.45 -8.52
C LYS A 60 14.53 10.03 -9.20
N ALA A 61 13.59 9.51 -8.44
CA ALA A 61 12.23 9.16 -8.91
C ALA A 61 11.31 10.40 -8.87
N ILE A 62 11.33 11.15 -7.77
CA ILE A 62 10.52 12.36 -7.54
C ILE A 62 11.37 13.45 -6.87
N THR A 63 11.09 14.71 -7.14
CA THR A 63 11.69 15.81 -6.41
C THR A 63 10.85 16.09 -5.16
N LEU A 64 11.45 15.88 -3.99
CA LEU A 64 10.82 16.11 -2.69
C LEU A 64 10.73 17.62 -2.37
N GLN A 65 9.71 17.99 -1.62
CA GLN A 65 9.63 19.28 -0.95
C GLN A 65 10.54 19.26 0.29
N GLU A 66 10.75 20.42 0.91
CA GLU A 66 11.43 20.51 2.20
C GLU A 66 10.71 19.65 3.24
N ASP A 67 11.43 18.87 4.04
CA ASP A 67 10.92 17.94 5.05
C ASP A 67 9.86 16.95 4.51
N ASP A 68 9.95 16.55 3.26
CA ASP A 68 9.09 15.53 2.65
C ASP A 68 9.84 14.21 2.48
N GLU A 69 9.12 13.12 2.50
CA GLU A 69 9.67 11.77 2.35
C GLU A 69 8.80 10.92 1.42
N VAL A 70 9.39 9.92 0.79
CA VAL A 70 8.66 8.93 0.02
C VAL A 70 7.99 7.96 0.99
N ILE A 71 6.66 7.76 0.86
CA ILE A 71 5.87 6.88 1.74
C ILE A 71 5.31 5.67 1.01
N GLY A 72 5.55 5.54 -0.26
CA GLY A 72 5.07 4.39 -1.02
C GLY A 72 5.59 4.32 -2.44
N MET A 73 5.83 3.08 -2.87
CA MET A 73 6.15 2.72 -4.24
C MET A 73 5.34 1.49 -4.64
N SER A 74 4.69 1.55 -5.79
CA SER A 74 3.91 0.43 -6.35
C SER A 74 4.11 0.33 -7.85
N THR A 75 4.08 -0.90 -8.37
CA THR A 75 3.89 -1.16 -9.80
C THR A 75 2.43 -0.96 -10.17
N ILE A 76 2.18 -0.35 -11.32
CA ILE A 76 0.84 -0.18 -11.88
C ILE A 76 0.39 -1.49 -12.51
N ARG A 77 -0.85 -1.90 -12.24
CA ARG A 77 -1.55 -2.99 -12.93
C ARG A 77 -2.76 -2.43 -13.67
N GLU A 78 -3.07 -3.03 -14.80
CA GLU A 78 -4.28 -2.67 -15.56
C GLU A 78 -5.54 -3.01 -14.76
N GLY A 79 -6.53 -2.14 -14.78
CA GLY A 79 -7.78 -2.32 -14.03
C GLY A 79 -7.70 -2.02 -12.53
N ALA A 80 -6.51 -1.89 -11.95
CA ALA A 80 -6.34 -1.61 -10.53
C ALA A 80 -6.59 -0.13 -10.17
N PHE A 81 -6.71 0.12 -8.88
CA PHE A 81 -6.97 1.44 -8.30
C PHE A 81 -5.80 1.89 -7.42
N VAL A 82 -5.73 3.20 -7.18
CA VAL A 82 -4.77 3.77 -6.23
C VAL A 82 -5.47 4.06 -4.92
N LEU A 83 -5.15 3.30 -3.89
CA LEU A 83 -5.56 3.58 -2.52
C LEU A 83 -4.59 4.58 -1.91
N THR A 84 -5.13 5.67 -1.37
CA THR A 84 -4.39 6.66 -0.57
C THR A 84 -5.04 6.74 0.81
N VAL A 85 -4.24 6.60 1.87
CA VAL A 85 -4.70 6.73 3.27
C VAL A 85 -3.87 7.81 3.96
N SER A 86 -4.55 8.71 4.69
CA SER A 86 -3.92 9.76 5.49
C SER A 86 -3.62 9.29 6.92
N GLU A 87 -2.69 9.98 7.58
CA GLU A 87 -2.38 9.77 9.00
C GLU A 87 -3.62 9.93 9.90
N THR A 88 -4.59 10.72 9.48
CA THR A 88 -5.86 10.97 10.20
C THR A 88 -6.95 9.94 9.94
N GLY A 89 -6.64 8.84 9.24
CA GLY A 89 -7.55 7.72 9.00
C GLY A 89 -8.56 7.93 7.88
N TYR A 90 -8.40 8.96 7.04
CA TYR A 90 -9.20 9.11 5.82
C TYR A 90 -8.53 8.37 4.66
N GLY A 91 -9.34 7.72 3.84
CA GLY A 91 -8.85 7.00 2.67
C GLY A 91 -9.78 7.12 1.49
N ARG A 92 -9.26 6.87 0.30
CA ARG A 92 -10.00 6.82 -0.95
C ARG A 92 -9.31 5.95 -1.98
N LEU A 93 -10.11 5.38 -2.87
CA LEU A 93 -9.63 4.87 -4.13
C LEU A 93 -9.64 5.98 -5.19
N SER A 94 -8.73 5.92 -6.15
CA SER A 94 -8.69 6.78 -7.34
C SER A 94 -8.34 5.95 -8.55
N ASN A 95 -8.83 6.33 -9.72
CA ASN A 95 -8.45 5.69 -10.97
C ASN A 95 -6.96 5.92 -11.25
N ILE A 96 -6.29 4.91 -11.79
CA ILE A 96 -4.90 5.04 -12.25
C ILE A 96 -4.79 6.09 -13.36
N SER A 97 -5.82 6.25 -14.20
CA SER A 97 -5.90 7.27 -15.25
C SER A 97 -5.80 8.71 -14.73
N ASP A 98 -6.17 8.95 -13.47
CA ASP A 98 -6.01 10.26 -12.83
C ASP A 98 -4.53 10.62 -12.61
N TYR A 99 -3.62 9.67 -12.67
CA TYR A 99 -2.18 9.85 -12.54
C TYR A 99 -1.53 9.79 -13.92
N ARG A 100 -1.44 10.95 -14.59
CA ARG A 100 -0.81 11.02 -15.90
C ARG A 100 0.62 10.49 -15.87
N LEU A 101 1.01 9.81 -16.96
CA LEU A 101 2.38 9.38 -17.15
C LEU A 101 3.31 10.60 -17.31
N GLN A 102 4.44 10.61 -16.64
CA GLN A 102 5.44 11.66 -16.64
C GLN A 102 6.84 11.06 -16.73
N THR A 103 7.84 11.85 -17.04
CA THR A 103 9.24 11.46 -16.82
C THR A 103 9.56 11.50 -15.33
N ARG A 104 10.40 10.58 -14.82
CA ARG A 104 10.86 10.57 -13.43
C ARG A 104 11.60 11.85 -13.05
N GLY A 105 11.75 12.08 -11.75
CA GLY A 105 12.55 13.18 -11.20
C GLY A 105 11.85 14.53 -11.12
N GLY A 106 10.62 14.64 -11.68
CA GLY A 106 9.79 15.84 -11.56
C GLY A 106 9.17 15.99 -10.16
N LYS A 107 8.43 17.10 -9.95
CA LYS A 107 7.67 17.34 -8.71
C LYS A 107 6.43 16.44 -8.58
N GLY A 108 6.03 15.75 -9.66
CA GLY A 108 4.81 14.96 -9.70
C GLY A 108 3.56 15.85 -9.78
N LEU A 109 2.47 15.30 -9.28
CA LEU A 109 1.15 15.94 -9.21
C LEU A 109 0.58 15.82 -7.80
N THR A 110 -0.33 16.71 -7.44
CA THR A 110 -0.99 16.67 -6.14
C THR A 110 -1.87 15.44 -6.05
N ASN A 111 -1.50 14.49 -5.18
CA ASN A 111 -2.29 13.33 -4.83
C ASN A 111 -3.28 13.64 -3.71
N TYR A 112 -2.85 14.40 -2.69
CA TYR A 112 -3.64 14.66 -1.49
C TYR A 112 -3.38 16.08 -0.95
N HIS A 113 -4.41 16.74 -0.44
CA HIS A 113 -4.29 18.09 0.15
C HIS A 113 -3.94 18.03 1.64
N VAL A 114 -2.66 17.80 1.94
CA VAL A 114 -2.16 17.60 3.32
C VAL A 114 -2.41 18.78 4.24
N LYS A 115 -2.32 20.03 3.75
CA LYS A 115 -2.61 21.23 4.55
C LYS A 115 -4.04 21.26 5.09
N LYS A 116 -4.95 20.55 4.42
CA LYS A 116 -6.39 20.52 4.77
C LYS A 116 -6.79 19.25 5.50
N TYR A 117 -6.10 18.12 5.23
CA TYR A 117 -6.57 16.81 5.64
C TYR A 117 -5.53 15.97 6.39
N GLY A 118 -4.35 16.53 6.69
CA GLY A 118 -3.22 15.82 7.31
C GLY A 118 -2.34 15.10 6.28
N ASN A 119 -1.17 14.66 6.70
CA ASN A 119 -0.19 13.98 5.85
C ASN A 119 -0.71 12.64 5.34
N VAL A 120 -0.12 12.16 4.26
CA VAL A 120 -0.37 10.82 3.74
C VAL A 120 0.45 9.80 4.54
N ALA A 121 -0.21 8.78 5.07
CA ALA A 121 0.45 7.68 5.78
C ALA A 121 0.95 6.61 4.79
N ALA A 122 0.14 6.29 3.77
CA ALA A 122 0.51 5.26 2.82
C ALA A 122 -0.27 5.35 1.50
N ILE A 123 0.32 4.75 0.46
CA ILE A 123 -0.29 4.56 -0.86
C ILE A 123 -0.06 3.11 -1.32
N LYS A 124 -1.05 2.51 -2.00
CA LYS A 124 -0.95 1.19 -2.65
C LYS A 124 -1.75 1.16 -3.94
N VAL A 125 -1.29 0.33 -4.87
CA VAL A 125 -2.10 -0.10 -6.02
C VAL A 125 -2.82 -1.38 -5.60
N VAL A 126 -4.14 -1.37 -5.71
CA VAL A 126 -5.04 -2.43 -5.21
C VAL A 126 -6.08 -2.79 -6.25
N ASP A 127 -6.59 -4.01 -6.18
CA ASP A 127 -7.78 -4.47 -6.89
C ASP A 127 -8.99 -4.38 -5.93
N LEU A 128 -10.21 -4.40 -6.45
CA LEU A 128 -11.41 -4.23 -5.60
C LEU A 128 -11.66 -5.42 -4.68
N ASP A 129 -11.18 -6.59 -5.06
CA ASP A 129 -11.24 -7.85 -4.31
C ASP A 129 -10.12 -8.01 -3.28
N ASP A 130 -9.18 -7.07 -3.22
CA ASP A 130 -8.11 -7.11 -2.21
C ASP A 130 -8.64 -6.75 -0.82
N ASP A 131 -8.05 -7.36 0.20
CA ASP A 131 -8.18 -6.93 1.59
C ASP A 131 -7.08 -5.93 1.95
N ILE A 132 -7.46 -4.92 2.68
CA ILE A 132 -6.58 -3.86 3.15
C ILE A 132 -6.43 -3.96 4.66
N ILE A 133 -5.21 -4.16 5.11
CA ILE A 133 -4.86 -4.14 6.53
C ILE A 133 -4.29 -2.76 6.84
N ILE A 134 -4.90 -2.04 7.76
CA ILE A 134 -4.47 -0.69 8.18
C ILE A 134 -4.03 -0.76 9.64
N ILE A 135 -2.87 -0.15 9.93
CA ILE A 135 -2.21 -0.20 11.23
C ILE A 135 -1.98 1.23 11.73
N SER A 136 -2.35 1.48 12.99
CA SER A 136 -2.08 2.73 13.69
C SER A 136 -0.94 2.58 14.70
N ASP A 137 -0.38 3.71 15.14
CA ASP A 137 0.75 3.76 16.10
C ASP A 137 0.35 3.35 17.52
N ASP A 138 -0.93 3.34 17.87
CA ASP A 138 -1.47 2.80 19.13
C ASP A 138 -1.73 1.28 19.07
N GLY A 139 -1.29 0.60 17.99
CA GLY A 139 -1.35 -0.86 17.86
C GLY A 139 -2.71 -1.39 17.37
N ILE A 140 -3.65 -0.53 16.98
CA ILE A 140 -4.92 -0.99 16.38
C ILE A 140 -4.66 -1.45 14.94
N ILE A 141 -5.16 -2.64 14.62
CA ILE A 141 -5.10 -3.23 13.29
C ILE A 141 -6.53 -3.52 12.84
N ILE A 142 -6.87 -3.06 11.64
CA ILE A 142 -8.17 -3.36 11.02
C ILE A 142 -7.94 -3.99 9.64
N ARG A 143 -8.90 -4.84 9.23
CA ARG A 143 -8.96 -5.44 7.89
C ARG A 143 -10.29 -5.01 7.25
N ILE A 144 -10.23 -4.45 6.06
CA ILE A 144 -11.39 -4.02 5.28
C ILE A 144 -11.22 -4.43 3.83
N GLN A 145 -12.30 -4.65 3.10
CA GLN A 145 -12.24 -4.88 1.66
C GLN A 145 -12.03 -3.58 0.90
N ALA A 146 -11.26 -3.63 -0.19
CA ALA A 146 -10.95 -2.44 -0.98
C ALA A 146 -12.21 -1.86 -1.65
N ASP A 147 -13.17 -2.68 -2.06
CA ASP A 147 -14.44 -2.26 -2.67
C ASP A 147 -15.33 -1.42 -1.74
N SER A 148 -15.18 -1.61 -0.41
CA SER A 148 -15.88 -0.79 0.61
C SER A 148 -15.38 0.66 0.66
N ILE A 149 -14.23 0.94 0.05
CA ILE A 149 -13.62 2.27 0.05
C ILE A 149 -14.11 3.06 -1.16
N ARG A 150 -14.64 4.24 -0.92
CA ARG A 150 -15.21 5.08 -1.97
C ARG A 150 -14.18 5.47 -3.03
N LEU A 151 -14.56 5.28 -4.30
CA LEU A 151 -13.84 5.82 -5.47
C LEU A 151 -14.07 7.33 -5.56
N CYS A 152 -13.01 8.11 -5.56
CA CYS A 152 -13.04 9.57 -5.61
C CYS A 152 -11.92 10.10 -6.52
N ALA A 153 -12.19 11.23 -7.18
CA ALA A 153 -11.17 11.94 -7.93
C ALA A 153 -10.05 12.47 -7.00
N ARG A 154 -8.83 12.59 -7.53
CA ARG A 154 -7.75 13.34 -6.86
C ARG A 154 -8.08 14.83 -6.83
N PRO A 155 -7.67 15.56 -5.83
CA PRO A 155 -7.07 15.22 -4.52
C PRO A 155 -8.09 15.30 -3.37
N SER A 156 -9.23 14.65 -3.50
CA SER A 156 -10.29 14.67 -2.48
C SER A 156 -9.84 14.03 -1.14
N LYS A 157 -10.58 14.35 -0.06
CA LYS A 157 -10.33 13.82 1.28
C LYS A 157 -10.60 12.31 1.38
N GLY A 158 -11.63 11.84 0.69
CA GLY A 158 -12.13 10.47 0.82
C GLY A 158 -13.10 10.30 2.00
N VAL A 159 -13.18 9.07 2.50
CA VAL A 159 -14.04 8.63 3.61
C VAL A 159 -13.19 8.20 4.81
N VAL A 160 -13.79 8.07 5.98
CA VAL A 160 -13.12 7.50 7.15
C VAL A 160 -12.98 5.99 6.92
N VAL A 161 -11.75 5.51 6.76
CA VAL A 161 -11.42 4.08 6.64
C VAL A 161 -10.95 3.49 7.98
N MET A 162 -10.42 4.33 8.86
CA MET A 162 -10.04 3.96 10.22
C MET A 162 -10.30 5.13 11.17
N LYS A 163 -11.00 4.89 12.26
CA LYS A 163 -11.14 5.88 13.33
C LYS A 163 -9.88 5.86 14.19
N VAL A 164 -9.12 6.96 14.19
CA VAL A 164 -7.89 7.13 14.97
C VAL A 164 -8.23 7.89 16.24
N LYS A 165 -7.65 7.49 17.38
CA LYS A 165 -7.78 8.22 18.64
C LYS A 165 -7.07 9.56 18.57
N GLU A 166 -7.43 10.48 19.42
CA GLU A 166 -6.73 11.77 19.58
C GLU A 166 -5.26 11.52 19.93
N GLY A 167 -4.35 12.14 19.19
CA GLY A 167 -2.90 11.96 19.33
C GLY A 167 -2.30 10.77 18.60
N SER A 168 -3.13 9.83 18.10
CA SER A 168 -2.67 8.68 17.31
C SER A 168 -2.79 8.94 15.80
N LYS A 169 -2.10 8.10 15.00
CA LYS A 169 -2.11 8.20 13.54
C LYS A 169 -2.01 6.83 12.88
N VAL A 170 -2.51 6.74 11.66
CA VAL A 170 -2.20 5.62 10.77
C VAL A 170 -0.72 5.68 10.40
N VAL A 171 -0.01 4.56 10.52
CA VAL A 171 1.42 4.47 10.21
C VAL A 171 1.70 3.71 8.92
N THR A 172 0.90 2.69 8.62
CA THR A 172 1.12 1.88 7.41
C THR A 172 -0.14 1.14 6.98
N LEU A 173 -0.09 0.60 5.77
CA LEU A 173 -1.09 -0.35 5.28
C LEU A 173 -0.43 -1.47 4.47
N ALA A 174 -1.03 -2.65 4.52
CA ALA A 174 -0.69 -3.79 3.70
C ALA A 174 -1.88 -4.19 2.82
N ARG A 175 -1.57 -4.82 1.69
CA ARG A 175 -2.53 -5.48 0.83
C ARG A 175 -2.42 -6.99 1.05
N ALA A 176 -3.52 -7.67 1.24
CA ALA A 176 -3.64 -9.12 1.21
C ALA A 176 -4.61 -9.52 0.10
N GLN A 177 -4.42 -10.70 -0.48
CA GLN A 177 -5.44 -11.27 -1.34
C GLN A 177 -6.62 -11.68 -0.46
N HIS A 178 -7.83 -11.47 -0.96
CA HIS A 178 -9.02 -11.95 -0.26
C HIS A 178 -9.03 -13.49 -0.32
N GLU A 179 -8.98 -14.11 0.84
CA GLU A 179 -9.23 -15.54 0.99
C GLU A 179 -10.71 -15.68 1.39
N GLU A 180 -11.52 -16.28 0.51
CA GLU A 180 -12.85 -16.71 0.91
C GLU A 180 -12.65 -17.68 2.09
N GLN A 181 -13.11 -17.29 3.27
CA GLN A 181 -13.19 -18.21 4.39
C GLN A 181 -14.21 -19.27 3.96
N GLU A 182 -13.74 -20.48 3.57
CA GLU A 182 -14.59 -21.65 3.59
C GLU A 182 -15.19 -21.70 5.00
N ASN A 183 -16.48 -21.39 5.09
CA ASN A 183 -17.25 -21.60 6.31
C ASN A 183 -17.07 -23.08 6.66
N ALA A 184 -16.19 -23.37 7.61
CA ALA A 184 -16.20 -24.63 8.30
C ALA A 184 -17.58 -24.69 8.98
N GLU A 185 -18.54 -25.38 8.34
CA GLU A 185 -19.76 -25.81 8.99
C GLU A 185 -19.32 -26.56 10.24
N GLU A 186 -19.53 -25.97 11.40
CA GLU A 186 -19.48 -26.72 12.66
C GLU A 186 -20.47 -27.86 12.53
N PRO A 187 -20.03 -29.14 12.69
CA PRO A 187 -20.97 -30.25 12.68
C PRO A 187 -21.96 -30.06 13.85
N ALA A 188 -23.24 -30.03 13.49
CA ALA A 188 -24.31 -29.93 14.46
C ALA A 188 -24.14 -31.03 15.56
N PRO A 189 -24.40 -30.72 16.85
CA PRO A 189 -24.27 -31.69 17.91
C PRO A 189 -25.26 -32.80 17.69
N GLU A 190 -24.77 -34.06 17.56
CA GLU A 190 -25.57 -35.25 17.53
C GLU A 190 -26.41 -35.37 18.83
N GLU A 191 -27.72 -35.25 18.73
CA GLU A 191 -28.65 -35.61 19.78
C GLU A 191 -28.48 -37.09 20.09
N LYS A 192 -27.90 -37.39 21.25
CA LYS A 192 -27.94 -38.75 21.82
C LYS A 192 -29.37 -39.05 22.23
N LEU A 193 -30.08 -39.78 21.39
CA LEU A 193 -31.31 -40.44 21.77
C LEU A 193 -30.99 -41.49 22.85
N ALA A 194 -31.37 -41.18 24.07
CA ALA A 194 -31.39 -42.14 25.17
C ALA A 194 -32.42 -43.25 24.86
N GLN A 195 -31.94 -44.45 24.66
CA GLN A 195 -32.77 -45.64 24.72
C GLN A 195 -32.91 -46.08 26.20
N GLU A 196 -34.02 -45.72 26.82
CA GLU A 196 -34.47 -46.40 28.01
C GLU A 196 -35.10 -47.74 27.58
N SER A 197 -34.41 -48.82 27.91
CA SER A 197 -34.97 -50.18 27.86
C SER A 197 -35.71 -50.46 29.17
N VAL A 198 -37.02 -50.63 29.03
CA VAL A 198 -37.88 -51.21 30.05
C VAL A 198 -37.48 -52.70 30.23
N GLN A 199 -37.20 -53.08 31.46
CA GLN A 199 -37.20 -54.45 31.89
C GLN A 199 -38.27 -54.62 32.96
N GLU A 200 -39.10 -55.52 32.61
CA GLU A 200 -39.88 -56.29 33.57
C GLU A 200 -39.08 -57.52 34.08
#